data_cc8118cf787c88f685c36786baafbbb1
#
_entry.id   cc8118cf787c88f685c36786baafbbb1
#
_cell.length_a   1.000
_cell.length_b   1.000
_cell.length_c   1.000
_cell.angle_alpha   90.00
_cell.angle_beta   90.00
_cell.angle_gamma   90.00
#
_symmetry.space_group_name_H-M   'P 1'
#
loop_
_entity.id
_entity.type
_entity.pdbx_description
1 polymer ?
#
loop_
_entity_poly.entity_id
_entity_poly.type
_entity_poly.pdbx_seq_one_letter_code
_entity_poly.pdbx_strand_id
1 'polypeptide(L)'
;MASKKKTPQKSISPKTHGVINGAGDIVEQPIVSTIRENYMPYAMSVILSRAIPEIDGFKPSHRKLLFTMYKMGLLTGNRTKSANIVGATMKLNPHGDSAIYDTMVRLSRGYEALLHPYVDSKGNFGKFYSRDMAWAASRYTEAKLAPICNELFRDIDKDTVDFVDNYDNTMKEPSLLPVAFPSVLVNANTGIAVGMASNICSFNLKEICETTAALIRDPDHDIKTTLPAPDFIGGCQIIYDEKTINQVYETGRGSIKLRAKYEYDKSANCIDVLSIPSTTTCEVIIEKIIDLVKQGKVKEISDI
;
A
#
# COMPACT_ATOMS: atom_id res chain seq x y z
N MET A 1 25.43 -52.81 -8.14
CA MET A 1 24.80 -51.78 -7.31
C MET A 1 25.54 -51.67 -6.00
N ALA A 2 26.43 -50.68 -5.85
CA ALA A 2 27.26 -50.52 -4.68
C ALA A 2 26.60 -49.62 -3.66
N SER A 3 26.27 -50.15 -2.50
CA SER A 3 25.71 -49.45 -1.34
C SER A 3 26.75 -48.46 -0.79
N LYS A 4 26.46 -47.14 -0.88
CA LYS A 4 27.27 -46.11 -0.20
C LYS A 4 27.02 -46.20 1.31
N LYS A 5 28.01 -46.66 2.06
CA LYS A 5 28.05 -46.60 3.53
C LYS A 5 27.99 -45.11 3.97
N LYS A 6 26.98 -44.75 4.75
CA LYS A 6 26.93 -43.48 5.46
C LYS A 6 28.04 -43.45 6.52
N THR A 7 28.92 -42.47 6.41
CA THR A 7 29.91 -42.14 7.44
C THR A 7 29.21 -41.67 8.69
N PRO A 8 29.55 -42.18 9.91
CA PRO A 8 28.94 -41.70 11.13
C PRO A 8 29.39 -40.26 11.42
N GLN A 9 28.44 -39.36 11.62
CA GLN A 9 28.71 -38.01 12.09
C GLN A 9 29.34 -38.09 13.50
N LYS A 10 30.52 -37.50 13.66
CA LYS A 10 31.17 -37.34 14.96
C LYS A 10 30.37 -36.31 15.77
N SER A 11 29.86 -36.72 16.92
CA SER A 11 29.32 -35.78 17.91
C SER A 11 30.47 -34.97 18.52
N ILE A 12 30.49 -33.68 18.35
CA ILE A 12 31.41 -32.75 19.00
C ILE A 12 30.78 -32.33 20.32
N SER A 13 31.35 -32.75 21.43
CA SER A 13 30.93 -32.23 22.74
C SER A 13 31.43 -30.80 22.88
N PRO A 14 30.55 -29.82 23.11
CA PRO A 14 30.95 -28.42 23.25
C PRO A 14 31.65 -28.21 24.62
N LYS A 15 32.89 -27.75 24.60
CA LYS A 15 33.55 -27.11 25.73
C LYS A 15 33.06 -25.65 25.79
N THR A 16 31.91 -25.41 26.36
CA THR A 16 31.41 -24.05 26.52
C THR A 16 30.91 -23.79 27.93
N HIS A 17 31.50 -22.79 28.57
CA HIS A 17 30.97 -22.20 29.79
C HIS A 17 29.58 -21.60 29.49
N GLY A 18 28.52 -22.09 30.15
CA GLY A 18 27.19 -21.53 30.06
C GLY A 18 26.08 -22.46 29.51
N VAL A 19 26.36 -23.74 29.32
CA VAL A 19 25.33 -24.73 28.93
C VAL A 19 24.49 -25.10 30.15
N ILE A 20 23.17 -24.87 30.07
CA ILE A 20 22.22 -25.34 31.08
C ILE A 20 22.14 -26.86 30.98
N ASN A 21 22.47 -27.59 32.06
CA ASN A 21 22.34 -29.04 32.13
C ASN A 21 20.87 -29.42 31.87
N GLY A 22 20.62 -30.28 30.86
CA GLY A 22 19.27 -30.68 30.47
C GLY A 22 18.62 -29.86 29.35
N ALA A 23 19.36 -28.99 28.66
CA ALA A 23 18.85 -28.16 27.57
C ALA A 23 18.64 -28.89 26.22
N GLY A 24 18.50 -30.21 26.23
CA GLY A 24 18.29 -31.03 25.02
C GLY A 24 19.59 -31.35 24.23
N ASP A 25 19.44 -32.02 23.10
CA ASP A 25 20.54 -32.40 22.22
C ASP A 25 20.95 -31.23 21.33
N ILE A 26 22.26 -31.00 21.24
CA ILE A 26 22.81 -30.01 20.31
C ILE A 26 23.01 -30.69 18.94
N VAL A 27 22.28 -30.20 17.94
CA VAL A 27 22.39 -30.69 16.56
C VAL A 27 23.12 -29.66 15.72
N GLU A 28 24.18 -30.06 15.05
CA GLU A 28 24.84 -29.22 14.04
C GLU A 28 23.99 -29.14 12.77
N GLN A 29 23.60 -27.96 12.39
CA GLN A 29 22.86 -27.70 11.16
C GLN A 29 23.62 -26.67 10.31
N PRO A 30 23.90 -26.99 9.02
CA PRO A 30 24.52 -26.01 8.12
C PRO A 30 23.66 -24.76 7.99
N ILE A 31 24.29 -23.59 8.07
CA ILE A 31 23.57 -22.29 7.98
C ILE A 31 22.74 -22.15 6.70
N VAL A 32 23.21 -22.74 5.59
CA VAL A 32 22.49 -22.75 4.31
C VAL A 32 21.15 -23.50 4.42
N SER A 33 21.14 -24.63 5.15
CA SER A 33 19.90 -25.40 5.40
C SER A 33 18.96 -24.62 6.30
N THR A 34 19.47 -24.01 7.38
CA THR A 34 18.70 -23.17 8.29
C THR A 34 18.07 -21.97 7.56
N ILE A 35 18.84 -21.29 6.71
CA ILE A 35 18.33 -20.18 5.90
C ILE A 35 17.23 -20.69 4.94
N ARG A 36 17.47 -21.78 4.24
CA ARG A 36 16.50 -22.35 3.29
C ARG A 36 15.18 -22.72 3.98
N GLU A 37 15.27 -23.39 5.13
CA GLU A 37 14.09 -23.89 5.84
C GLU A 37 13.30 -22.79 6.55
N ASN A 38 13.97 -21.76 7.08
CA ASN A 38 13.31 -20.73 7.89
C ASN A 38 13.06 -19.41 7.14
N TYR A 39 13.94 -19.05 6.20
CA TYR A 39 13.82 -17.78 5.48
C TYR A 39 12.75 -17.83 4.37
N MET A 40 12.59 -18.96 3.69
CA MET A 40 11.58 -19.08 2.63
C MET A 40 10.15 -18.92 3.16
N PRO A 41 9.73 -19.58 4.26
CA PRO A 41 8.42 -19.33 4.85
C PRO A 41 8.22 -17.88 5.27
N TYR A 42 9.25 -17.24 5.84
CA TYR A 42 9.20 -15.81 6.17
C TYR A 42 9.00 -14.93 4.91
N ALA A 43 9.81 -15.15 3.87
CA ALA A 43 9.70 -14.42 2.61
C ALA A 43 8.30 -14.56 1.99
N MET A 44 7.77 -15.78 1.93
CA MET A 44 6.42 -16.06 1.43
C MET A 44 5.34 -15.37 2.27
N SER A 45 5.46 -15.38 3.59
CA SER A 45 4.50 -14.68 4.45
C SER A 45 4.51 -13.17 4.24
N VAL A 46 5.69 -12.55 4.03
CA VAL A 46 5.79 -11.12 3.73
C VAL A 46 5.18 -10.79 2.37
N ILE A 47 5.36 -11.63 1.37
CA ILE A 47 4.78 -11.44 0.03
C ILE A 47 3.25 -11.52 0.10
N LEU A 48 2.71 -12.66 0.56
CA LEU A 48 1.28 -12.97 0.49
C LEU A 48 0.44 -12.25 1.55
N SER A 49 0.98 -12.11 2.76
CA SER A 49 0.17 -11.65 3.91
C SER A 49 0.44 -10.20 4.32
N ARG A 50 1.32 -9.47 3.62
CA ARG A 50 1.69 -8.12 4.04
C ARG A 50 1.85 -7.10 2.92
N ALA A 51 2.69 -7.40 1.91
CA ALA A 51 3.23 -6.36 1.05
C ALA A 51 2.48 -6.19 -0.27
N ILE A 52 2.03 -7.28 -0.88
CA ILE A 52 1.42 -7.26 -2.20
C ILE A 52 -0.10 -7.20 -2.05
N PRO A 53 -0.79 -6.31 -2.78
CA PRO A 53 -2.25 -6.31 -2.82
C PRO A 53 -2.76 -7.49 -3.63
N GLU A 54 -3.92 -8.00 -3.25
CA GLU A 54 -4.68 -8.96 -4.03
C GLU A 54 -5.46 -8.26 -5.16
N ILE A 55 -6.19 -9.04 -5.96
CA ILE A 55 -6.96 -8.53 -7.11
C ILE A 55 -8.04 -7.51 -6.71
N ASP A 56 -8.52 -7.56 -5.47
CA ASP A 56 -9.43 -6.58 -4.89
C ASP A 56 -8.75 -5.23 -4.56
N GLY A 57 -7.46 -5.08 -4.85
CA GLY A 57 -6.68 -3.86 -4.63
C GLY A 57 -6.23 -3.64 -3.20
N PHE A 58 -6.51 -4.58 -2.29
CA PHE A 58 -6.23 -4.42 -0.88
C PHE A 58 -5.14 -5.37 -0.38
N LYS A 59 -4.30 -4.84 0.50
CA LYS A 59 -3.44 -5.65 1.37
C LYS A 59 -4.31 -6.25 2.49
N PRO A 60 -3.90 -7.34 3.12
CA PRO A 60 -4.67 -7.92 4.23
C PRO A 60 -5.02 -6.93 5.34
N SER A 61 -4.10 -6.03 5.71
CA SER A 61 -4.36 -4.99 6.71
C SER A 61 -5.46 -4.01 6.29
N HIS A 62 -5.48 -3.61 5.01
CA HIS A 62 -6.53 -2.74 4.45
C HIS A 62 -7.88 -3.43 4.51
N ARG A 63 -7.94 -4.69 4.04
CA ARG A 63 -9.18 -5.49 3.99
C ARG A 63 -9.77 -5.70 5.38
N LYS A 64 -8.96 -6.08 6.36
CA LYS A 64 -9.37 -6.27 7.76
C LYS A 64 -9.93 -4.99 8.38
N LEU A 65 -9.27 -3.85 8.14
CA LEU A 65 -9.74 -2.55 8.63
C LEU A 65 -11.10 -2.17 8.01
N LEU A 66 -11.21 -2.22 6.67
CA LEU A 66 -12.44 -1.84 5.97
C LEU A 66 -13.59 -2.78 6.32
N PHE A 67 -13.33 -4.08 6.42
CA PHE A 67 -14.33 -5.07 6.85
C PHE A 67 -14.78 -4.85 8.29
N THR A 68 -13.88 -4.52 9.21
CA THR A 68 -14.24 -4.15 10.59
C THR A 68 -15.16 -2.93 10.60
N MET A 69 -14.81 -1.88 9.83
CA MET A 69 -15.64 -0.69 9.72
C MET A 69 -17.04 -1.00 9.15
N TYR A 70 -17.12 -1.91 8.16
CA TYR A 70 -18.39 -2.41 7.62
C TYR A 70 -19.21 -3.12 8.69
N LYS A 71 -18.61 -4.06 9.44
CA LYS A 71 -19.28 -4.78 10.54
C LYS A 71 -19.73 -3.87 11.69
N MET A 72 -19.08 -2.74 11.89
CA MET A 72 -19.49 -1.70 12.83
C MET A 72 -20.64 -0.82 12.31
N GLY A 73 -21.16 -1.06 11.09
CA GLY A 73 -22.24 -0.28 10.49
C GLY A 73 -21.81 1.12 10.01
N LEU A 74 -20.50 1.35 9.83
CA LEU A 74 -19.96 2.67 9.47
C LEU A 74 -20.10 3.01 7.98
N LEU A 75 -20.79 2.19 7.20
CA LEU A 75 -21.10 2.49 5.80
C LEU A 75 -22.20 3.55 5.69
N THR A 76 -23.25 3.41 6.49
CA THR A 76 -24.41 4.32 6.51
C THR A 76 -24.54 5.11 7.81
N GLY A 77 -23.84 4.68 8.86
CA GLY A 77 -23.87 5.28 10.19
C GLY A 77 -23.09 6.60 10.33
N ASN A 78 -23.13 7.15 11.52
CA ASN A 78 -22.32 8.31 11.89
C ASN A 78 -20.85 7.93 12.05
N ARG A 79 -19.95 8.93 11.93
CA ARG A 79 -18.54 8.75 12.26
C ARG A 79 -18.37 8.36 13.73
N THR A 80 -17.41 7.50 14.01
CA THR A 80 -17.00 7.17 15.38
C THR A 80 -15.52 7.53 15.59
N LYS A 81 -15.08 7.56 16.84
CA LYS A 81 -13.65 7.79 17.16
C LYS A 81 -12.76 6.75 16.48
N SER A 82 -11.69 7.21 15.85
CA SER A 82 -10.72 6.33 15.18
C SER A 82 -10.16 5.27 16.14
N ALA A 83 -9.95 5.62 17.41
CA ALA A 83 -9.51 4.68 18.44
C ALA A 83 -10.47 3.49 18.62
N ASN A 84 -11.79 3.68 18.49
CA ASN A 84 -12.77 2.59 18.59
C ASN A 84 -12.64 1.63 17.40
N ILE A 85 -12.44 2.18 16.20
CA ILE A 85 -12.25 1.38 14.99
C ILE A 85 -10.95 0.57 15.09
N VAL A 86 -9.87 1.22 15.54
CA VAL A 86 -8.56 0.56 15.75
C VAL A 86 -8.70 -0.60 16.73
N GLY A 87 -9.31 -0.37 17.90
CA GLY A 87 -9.53 -1.40 18.91
C GLY A 87 -10.38 -2.57 18.39
N ALA A 88 -11.43 -2.29 17.60
CA ALA A 88 -12.24 -3.34 16.99
C ALA A 88 -11.46 -4.14 15.94
N THR A 89 -10.59 -3.47 15.15
CA THR A 89 -9.79 -4.10 14.10
C THR A 89 -8.72 -5.05 14.66
N MET A 90 -8.22 -4.82 15.87
CA MET A 90 -7.24 -5.69 16.53
C MET A 90 -7.74 -7.13 16.69
N LYS A 91 -9.07 -7.36 16.71
CA LYS A 91 -9.66 -8.70 16.75
C LYS A 91 -9.42 -9.51 15.46
N LEU A 92 -9.20 -8.86 14.34
CA LEU A 92 -8.87 -9.48 13.06
C LEU A 92 -7.38 -9.33 12.71
N ASN A 93 -6.74 -8.25 13.17
CA ASN A 93 -5.36 -7.92 12.85
C ASN A 93 -4.51 -7.86 14.13
N PRO A 94 -3.75 -8.93 14.47
CA PRO A 94 -3.00 -9.03 15.71
C PRO A 94 -1.69 -8.24 15.68
N HIS A 95 -1.74 -7.01 15.17
CA HIS A 95 -0.62 -6.07 15.13
C HIS A 95 -0.89 -4.87 16.04
N GLY A 96 0.15 -4.05 16.29
CA GLY A 96 0.03 -2.87 17.13
C GLY A 96 -1.01 -1.87 16.61
N ASP A 97 -1.67 -1.18 17.54
CA ASP A 97 -2.70 -0.17 17.28
C ASP A 97 -2.23 0.97 16.37
N SER A 98 -0.97 1.38 16.51
CA SER A 98 -0.35 2.39 15.66
C SER A 98 -0.34 1.98 14.19
N ALA A 99 0.03 0.73 13.89
CA ALA A 99 0.07 0.22 12.51
C ALA A 99 -1.33 0.18 11.87
N ILE A 100 -2.36 -0.15 12.66
CA ILE A 100 -3.76 -0.14 12.21
C ILE A 100 -4.21 1.31 11.94
N TYR A 101 -3.86 2.23 12.85
CA TYR A 101 -4.21 3.63 12.68
C TYR A 101 -3.50 4.27 11.48
N ASP A 102 -2.21 3.99 11.28
CA ASP A 102 -1.46 4.45 10.11
C ASP A 102 -2.09 3.93 8.80
N THR A 103 -2.58 2.69 8.81
CA THR A 103 -3.35 2.13 7.69
C THR A 103 -4.63 2.94 7.43
N MET A 104 -5.39 3.27 8.48
CA MET A 104 -6.59 4.10 8.38
C MET A 104 -6.28 5.50 7.84
N VAL A 105 -5.19 6.12 8.32
CA VAL A 105 -4.72 7.42 7.84
C VAL A 105 -4.47 7.38 6.34
N ARG A 106 -3.72 6.39 5.87
CA ARG A 106 -3.37 6.24 4.44
C ARG A 106 -4.59 6.05 3.54
N LEU A 107 -5.65 5.40 4.04
CA LEU A 107 -6.90 5.18 3.31
C LEU A 107 -7.89 6.36 3.43
N SER A 108 -7.56 7.38 4.23
CA SER A 108 -8.45 8.48 4.55
C SER A 108 -8.42 9.60 3.53
N ARG A 109 -9.58 10.25 3.40
CA ARG A 109 -9.73 11.48 2.61
C ARG A 109 -8.83 12.62 3.13
N GLY A 110 -8.66 12.73 4.44
CA GLY A 110 -7.90 13.83 5.06
C GLY A 110 -6.41 13.78 4.79
N TYR A 111 -5.86 12.59 4.55
CA TYR A 111 -4.44 12.40 4.23
C TYR A 111 -4.11 12.71 2.77
N GLU A 112 -5.09 12.64 1.89
CA GLU A 112 -5.00 13.00 0.46
C GLU A 112 -4.02 12.15 -0.37
N ALA A 113 -3.72 10.92 0.03
CA ALA A 113 -2.80 10.03 -0.69
C ALA A 113 -3.47 9.18 -1.79
N LEU A 114 -4.80 9.17 -1.88
CA LEU A 114 -5.56 8.33 -2.80
C LEU A 114 -6.44 9.18 -3.71
N LEU A 115 -6.58 8.78 -4.98
CA LEU A 115 -7.55 9.39 -5.90
C LEU A 115 -8.98 9.20 -5.39
N HIS A 116 -9.27 7.99 -4.89
CA HIS A 116 -10.56 7.62 -4.31
C HIS A 116 -10.37 7.04 -2.92
N PRO A 117 -10.41 7.90 -1.87
CA PRO A 117 -10.26 7.44 -0.49
C PRO A 117 -11.43 6.57 -0.04
N TYR A 118 -11.11 5.55 0.76
CA TYR A 118 -12.09 4.60 1.30
C TYR A 118 -12.61 5.00 2.69
N VAL A 119 -11.88 5.86 3.38
CA VAL A 119 -12.23 6.32 4.73
C VAL A 119 -12.61 7.80 4.69
N ASP A 120 -13.85 8.10 5.02
CA ASP A 120 -14.34 9.46 5.24
C ASP A 120 -13.95 9.91 6.66
N SER A 121 -13.05 10.86 6.74
CA SER A 121 -12.34 11.28 7.94
C SER A 121 -12.75 12.66 8.43
N LYS A 122 -12.68 12.87 9.76
CA LYS A 122 -12.88 14.17 10.41
C LYS A 122 -11.81 14.40 11.46
N GLY A 123 -11.20 15.57 11.44
CA GLY A 123 -10.05 15.94 12.27
C GLY A 123 -8.76 15.98 11.48
N ASN A 124 -7.63 16.10 12.17
CA ASN A 124 -6.31 16.17 11.54
C ASN A 124 -5.78 14.77 11.23
N PHE A 125 -5.80 14.41 9.95
CA PHE A 125 -5.22 13.17 9.42
C PHE A 125 -3.86 13.40 8.74
N GLY A 126 -3.24 14.57 8.93
CA GLY A 126 -1.98 14.92 8.27
C GLY A 126 -2.13 15.11 6.77
N LYS A 127 -0.99 15.18 6.07
CA LYS A 127 -0.92 15.29 4.61
C LYS A 127 0.23 14.45 4.07
N PHE A 128 0.01 13.69 3.00
CA PHE A 128 1.02 12.81 2.43
C PHE A 128 2.22 13.56 1.84
N TYR A 129 2.02 14.80 1.40
CA TYR A 129 3.02 15.60 0.71
C TYR A 129 3.93 16.40 1.66
N SER A 130 3.71 16.34 2.99
CA SER A 130 4.55 17.02 3.98
C SER A 130 4.81 16.14 5.20
N ARG A 131 6.09 16.05 5.60
CA ARG A 131 6.52 15.36 6.82
C ARG A 131 6.14 16.13 8.08
N ASP A 132 6.03 17.45 7.98
CA ASP A 132 5.73 18.35 9.09
C ASP A 132 4.23 18.39 9.42
N MET A 133 3.38 17.98 8.47
CA MET A 133 1.94 17.85 8.64
C MET A 133 1.56 16.46 9.15
N ALA A 134 2.00 16.12 10.36
CA ALA A 134 1.67 14.84 10.99
C ALA A 134 0.20 14.78 11.42
N TRP A 135 -0.34 13.57 11.49
CA TRP A 135 -1.72 13.32 11.94
C TRP A 135 -1.83 13.34 13.48
N ALA A 136 -3.00 13.70 13.95
CA ALA A 136 -3.31 13.67 15.37
C ALA A 136 -3.53 12.23 15.87
N ALA A 137 -3.40 12.01 17.18
CA ALA A 137 -3.68 10.71 17.79
C ALA A 137 -5.14 10.26 17.54
N SER A 138 -5.35 8.94 17.42
CA SER A 138 -6.63 8.30 17.07
C SER A 138 -7.82 8.69 17.97
N ARG A 139 -7.55 9.11 19.20
CA ARG A 139 -8.57 9.59 20.14
C ARG A 139 -9.19 10.94 19.77
N TYR A 140 -8.50 11.74 18.94
CA TYR A 140 -8.95 13.07 18.52
C TYR A 140 -9.65 13.06 17.16
N THR A 141 -9.48 12.01 16.37
CA THR A 141 -10.02 11.90 15.03
C THR A 141 -11.26 11.00 14.99
N GLU A 142 -12.08 11.19 13.96
CA GLU A 142 -13.28 10.40 13.71
C GLU A 142 -13.31 9.92 12.26
N ALA A 143 -13.86 8.72 12.05
CA ALA A 143 -13.92 8.13 10.73
C ALA A 143 -15.18 7.30 10.51
N LYS A 144 -15.54 7.14 9.24
CA LYS A 144 -16.51 6.17 8.71
C LYS A 144 -16.08 5.72 7.32
N LEU A 145 -16.77 4.76 6.73
CA LEU A 145 -16.53 4.37 5.34
C LEU A 145 -17.01 5.47 4.38
N ALA A 146 -16.23 5.69 3.32
CA ALA A 146 -16.62 6.59 2.23
C ALA A 146 -17.69 5.92 1.34
N PRO A 147 -18.52 6.71 0.60
CA PRO A 147 -19.60 6.17 -0.23
C PRO A 147 -19.16 5.12 -1.26
N ILE A 148 -17.94 5.23 -1.80
CA ILE A 148 -17.37 4.26 -2.75
C ILE A 148 -17.32 2.82 -2.16
N CYS A 149 -17.26 2.69 -0.83
CA CYS A 149 -17.25 1.40 -0.17
C CYS A 149 -18.57 0.62 -0.32
N ASN A 150 -19.67 1.26 -0.74
CA ASN A 150 -20.88 0.54 -1.14
C ASN A 150 -20.57 -0.49 -2.25
N GLU A 151 -19.72 -0.11 -3.20
CA GLU A 151 -19.35 -0.98 -4.31
C GLU A 151 -18.31 -2.05 -3.93
N LEU A 152 -17.68 -1.91 -2.75
CA LEU A 152 -16.79 -2.93 -2.20
C LEU A 152 -17.56 -4.01 -1.41
N PHE A 153 -18.70 -3.66 -0.80
CA PHE A 153 -19.41 -4.53 0.14
C PHE A 153 -20.79 -4.96 -0.33
N ARG A 154 -21.31 -4.42 -1.45
CA ARG A 154 -22.69 -4.64 -1.94
C ARG A 154 -23.10 -6.10 -1.99
N ASP A 155 -22.20 -6.98 -2.37
CA ASP A 155 -22.48 -8.39 -2.60
C ASP A 155 -21.82 -9.33 -1.57
N ILE A 156 -21.26 -8.79 -0.47
CA ILE A 156 -20.48 -9.58 0.51
C ILE A 156 -21.32 -10.65 1.24
N ASP A 157 -22.62 -10.42 1.39
CA ASP A 157 -23.54 -11.34 2.06
C ASP A 157 -24.23 -12.30 1.07
N LYS A 158 -23.78 -12.37 -0.21
CA LYS A 158 -24.37 -13.16 -1.29
C LYS A 158 -23.53 -14.37 -1.71
N ASP A 159 -22.66 -14.84 -0.82
CA ASP A 159 -21.76 -15.98 -1.09
C ASP A 159 -20.85 -15.77 -2.32
N THR A 160 -20.37 -14.53 -2.47
CA THR A 160 -19.51 -14.12 -3.60
C THR A 160 -18.02 -14.25 -3.31
N VAL A 161 -17.66 -14.40 -2.05
CA VAL A 161 -16.27 -14.53 -1.57
C VAL A 161 -16.18 -15.52 -0.43
N ASP A 162 -15.04 -16.19 -0.33
CA ASP A 162 -14.77 -17.13 0.75
C ASP A 162 -14.46 -16.39 2.06
N PHE A 163 -14.93 -16.98 3.17
CA PHE A 163 -14.60 -16.53 4.51
C PHE A 163 -13.69 -17.55 5.19
N VAL A 164 -12.59 -17.06 5.74
CA VAL A 164 -11.59 -17.83 6.47
C VAL A 164 -11.59 -17.45 7.96
N ASP A 165 -11.07 -18.36 8.79
CA ASP A 165 -10.90 -18.05 10.20
C ASP A 165 -9.81 -16.98 10.40
N ASN A 166 -10.03 -16.08 11.37
CA ASN A 166 -9.02 -15.13 11.80
C ASN A 166 -7.87 -15.85 12.53
N TYR A 167 -6.86 -15.10 12.98
CA TYR A 167 -5.63 -15.63 13.59
C TYR A 167 -5.85 -16.50 14.85
N ASP A 168 -6.95 -16.35 15.57
CA ASP A 168 -7.28 -17.10 16.80
C ASP A 168 -8.53 -17.99 16.66
N ASN A 169 -9.06 -18.14 15.46
CA ASN A 169 -10.25 -18.93 15.11
C ASN A 169 -11.53 -18.51 15.83
N THR A 170 -11.60 -17.28 16.34
CA THR A 170 -12.78 -16.77 17.04
C THR A 170 -13.76 -16.04 16.13
N MET A 171 -13.31 -15.58 14.97
CA MET A 171 -14.09 -14.82 14.00
C MET A 171 -13.80 -15.25 12.57
N LYS A 172 -14.70 -14.91 11.66
CA LYS A 172 -14.51 -15.08 10.22
C LYS A 172 -14.17 -13.75 9.56
N GLU A 173 -13.25 -13.77 8.60
CA GLU A 173 -12.89 -12.63 7.76
C GLU A 173 -12.93 -13.02 6.28
N PRO A 174 -13.28 -12.09 5.37
CA PRO A 174 -13.31 -12.40 3.95
C PRO A 174 -11.87 -12.52 3.40
N SER A 175 -11.65 -13.52 2.55
CA SER A 175 -10.38 -13.69 1.83
C SER A 175 -10.13 -12.54 0.84
N LEU A 176 -11.19 -12.09 0.18
CA LEU A 176 -11.23 -10.95 -0.75
C LEU A 176 -12.50 -10.12 -0.52
N LEU A 177 -12.53 -8.89 -1.00
CA LEU A 177 -13.77 -8.10 -1.07
C LEU A 177 -14.42 -8.26 -2.45
N PRO A 178 -15.79 -8.37 -2.51
CA PRO A 178 -16.53 -8.53 -3.76
C PRO A 178 -16.67 -7.22 -4.52
N VAL A 179 -15.54 -6.66 -4.93
CA VAL A 179 -15.47 -5.35 -5.58
C VAL A 179 -16.19 -5.33 -6.93
N ALA A 180 -16.96 -4.28 -7.18
CA ALA A 180 -17.76 -4.13 -8.40
C ALA A 180 -16.98 -3.52 -9.59
N PHE A 181 -15.72 -3.15 -9.39
CA PHE A 181 -14.84 -2.55 -10.40
C PHE A 181 -13.38 -2.96 -10.15
N PRO A 182 -12.45 -2.83 -11.11
CA PRO A 182 -11.03 -3.19 -10.93
C PRO A 182 -10.30 -2.25 -9.95
N SER A 183 -10.61 -2.36 -8.67
CA SER A 183 -10.14 -1.47 -7.59
C SER A 183 -8.63 -1.46 -7.42
N VAL A 184 -7.94 -2.54 -7.80
CA VAL A 184 -6.48 -2.62 -7.81
C VAL A 184 -5.80 -1.55 -8.68
N LEU A 185 -6.51 -1.03 -9.69
CA LEU A 185 -6.04 -0.01 -10.62
C LEU A 185 -6.54 1.41 -10.28
N VAL A 186 -7.47 1.55 -9.35
CA VAL A 186 -8.10 2.85 -9.05
C VAL A 186 -7.25 3.72 -8.15
N ASN A 187 -6.52 3.11 -7.23
CA ASN A 187 -5.62 3.82 -6.32
C ASN A 187 -4.19 3.25 -6.42
N ALA A 188 -3.22 4.14 -6.41
CA ALA A 188 -1.81 3.72 -6.43
C ALA A 188 -1.48 2.82 -5.22
N ASN A 189 -0.76 1.75 -5.48
CA ASN A 189 -0.34 0.81 -4.45
C ASN A 189 1.13 0.45 -4.61
N THR A 190 1.91 0.66 -3.57
CA THR A 190 3.32 0.28 -3.52
C THR A 190 3.52 -0.76 -2.43
N GLY A 191 4.17 -1.86 -2.77
CA GLY A 191 4.50 -2.94 -1.84
C GLY A 191 5.95 -3.35 -1.95
N ILE A 192 6.65 -3.42 -0.83
CA ILE A 192 8.04 -3.88 -0.76
C ILE A 192 8.04 -5.18 0.04
N ALA A 193 8.33 -6.28 -0.64
CA ALA A 193 8.42 -7.59 -0.05
C ALA A 193 9.86 -8.11 -0.09
N VAL A 194 10.07 -9.35 0.33
CA VAL A 194 11.36 -10.00 0.25
C VAL A 194 11.52 -10.59 -1.16
N GLY A 195 12.55 -10.15 -1.88
CA GLY A 195 12.85 -10.63 -3.24
C GLY A 195 11.96 -10.06 -4.34
N MET A 196 10.90 -9.32 -4.01
CA MET A 196 10.05 -8.64 -5.00
C MET A 196 9.44 -7.36 -4.45
N ALA A 197 9.03 -6.49 -5.37
CA ALA A 197 8.28 -5.27 -5.05
C ALA A 197 7.20 -5.06 -6.11
N SER A 198 6.10 -4.42 -5.71
CA SER A 198 5.06 -3.94 -6.63
C SER A 198 4.93 -2.43 -6.54
N ASN A 199 4.66 -1.80 -7.66
CA ASN A 199 4.32 -0.39 -7.75
C ASN A 199 3.26 -0.21 -8.83
N ILE A 200 2.00 -0.23 -8.41
CA ILE A 200 0.85 -0.16 -9.30
C ILE A 200 0.41 1.30 -9.37
N CYS A 201 0.34 1.85 -10.58
CA CYS A 201 -0.18 3.19 -10.82
C CYS A 201 -1.68 3.25 -10.54
N SER A 202 -2.17 4.44 -10.22
CA SER A 202 -3.59 4.75 -10.20
C SER A 202 -4.06 5.22 -11.57
N PHE A 203 -5.34 4.98 -11.87
CA PHE A 203 -6.00 5.38 -13.11
C PHE A 203 -7.34 6.04 -12.80
N ASN A 204 -7.85 6.78 -13.75
CA ASN A 204 -9.15 7.41 -13.65
C ASN A 204 -10.26 6.36 -13.52
N LEU A 205 -11.11 6.48 -12.48
CA LEU A 205 -12.16 5.50 -12.20
C LEU A 205 -13.16 5.35 -13.37
N LYS A 206 -13.52 6.47 -14.02
CA LYS A 206 -14.43 6.45 -15.18
C LYS A 206 -13.81 5.69 -16.34
N GLU A 207 -12.56 6.01 -16.69
CA GLU A 207 -11.82 5.35 -17.78
C GLU A 207 -11.63 3.85 -17.51
N ILE A 208 -11.33 3.46 -16.27
CA ILE A 208 -11.23 2.04 -15.85
C ILE A 208 -12.58 1.33 -16.06
N CYS A 209 -13.69 1.94 -15.63
CA CYS A 209 -15.02 1.33 -15.81
C CYS A 209 -15.40 1.23 -17.28
N GLU A 210 -15.12 2.26 -18.09
CA GLU A 210 -15.36 2.26 -19.52
C GLU A 210 -14.53 1.20 -20.24
N THR A 211 -13.23 1.10 -19.92
CA THR A 211 -12.32 0.09 -20.46
C THR A 211 -12.76 -1.32 -20.09
N THR A 212 -13.13 -1.54 -18.82
CA THR A 212 -13.65 -2.84 -18.36
C THR A 212 -14.91 -3.24 -19.11
N ALA A 213 -15.86 -2.30 -19.27
CA ALA A 213 -17.08 -2.55 -20.02
C ALA A 213 -16.82 -2.82 -21.51
N ALA A 214 -15.82 -2.15 -22.10
CA ALA A 214 -15.41 -2.39 -23.48
C ALA A 214 -14.79 -3.77 -23.66
N LEU A 215 -13.86 -4.17 -22.78
CA LEU A 215 -13.22 -5.50 -22.80
C LEU A 215 -14.21 -6.66 -22.56
N ILE A 216 -15.27 -6.46 -21.74
CA ILE A 216 -16.33 -7.47 -21.58
C ILE A 216 -17.11 -7.68 -22.87
N ARG A 217 -17.34 -6.60 -23.66
CA ARG A 217 -18.05 -6.68 -24.94
C ARG A 217 -17.17 -7.17 -26.08
N ASP A 218 -15.92 -6.76 -26.08
CA ASP A 218 -14.92 -7.08 -27.09
C ASP A 218 -13.58 -7.36 -26.41
N PRO A 219 -13.17 -8.64 -26.25
CA PRO A 219 -11.90 -9.00 -25.64
C PRO A 219 -10.66 -8.47 -26.39
N ASP A 220 -10.79 -8.13 -27.64
CA ASP A 220 -9.71 -7.58 -28.47
C ASP A 220 -9.68 -6.03 -28.47
N HIS A 221 -10.49 -5.40 -27.61
CA HIS A 221 -10.52 -3.95 -27.46
C HIS A 221 -9.14 -3.35 -27.17
N ASP A 222 -8.72 -2.34 -27.96
CA ASP A 222 -7.49 -1.60 -27.67
C ASP A 222 -7.65 -0.70 -26.45
N ILE A 223 -7.06 -1.15 -25.32
CA ILE A 223 -7.11 -0.49 -24.01
C ILE A 223 -6.71 1.00 -24.09
N LYS A 224 -5.77 1.35 -24.97
CA LYS A 224 -5.25 2.74 -25.08
C LYS A 224 -6.30 3.73 -25.55
N THR A 225 -7.34 3.27 -26.23
CA THR A 225 -8.42 4.14 -26.71
C THR A 225 -9.32 4.64 -25.60
N THR A 226 -9.42 3.89 -24.50
CA THR A 226 -10.27 4.21 -23.34
C THR A 226 -9.49 4.48 -22.06
N LEU A 227 -8.20 4.08 -22.01
CA LEU A 227 -7.31 4.29 -20.87
C LEU A 227 -5.97 4.84 -21.37
N PRO A 228 -5.87 6.14 -21.72
CA PRO A 228 -4.71 6.69 -22.41
C PRO A 228 -3.46 6.80 -21.54
N ALA A 229 -3.61 7.03 -20.22
CA ALA A 229 -2.49 7.18 -19.29
C ALA A 229 -2.95 7.03 -17.83
N PRO A 230 -2.02 6.74 -16.89
CA PRO A 230 -2.31 6.78 -15.45
C PRO A 230 -2.67 8.18 -14.97
N ASP A 231 -3.51 8.25 -13.93
CA ASP A 231 -3.80 9.46 -13.15
C ASP A 231 -3.00 9.46 -11.84
N PHE A 232 -2.55 10.64 -11.45
CA PHE A 232 -1.78 10.82 -10.22
C PHE A 232 -2.45 11.81 -9.28
N ILE A 233 -2.40 11.52 -7.98
CA ILE A 233 -2.89 12.43 -6.96
C ILE A 233 -2.15 13.77 -7.04
N GLY A 234 -2.86 14.87 -6.76
CA GLY A 234 -2.30 16.22 -6.78
C GLY A 234 -2.31 16.91 -8.14
N GLY A 235 -2.70 16.23 -9.23
CA GLY A 235 -2.90 16.87 -10.54
C GLY A 235 -1.62 17.26 -11.27
N CYS A 236 -0.53 16.53 -11.08
CA CYS A 236 0.71 16.71 -11.83
C CYS A 236 0.52 16.48 -13.33
N GLN A 237 1.39 17.09 -14.14
CA GLN A 237 1.42 16.89 -15.58
C GLN A 237 2.30 15.68 -15.94
N ILE A 238 1.79 14.77 -16.76
CA ILE A 238 2.55 13.68 -17.33
C ILE A 238 3.36 14.22 -18.51
N ILE A 239 4.66 13.94 -18.53
CA ILE A 239 5.47 14.10 -19.75
C ILE A 239 5.20 12.86 -20.59
N TYR A 240 4.22 12.99 -21.49
CA TYR A 240 3.72 11.86 -22.28
C TYR A 240 4.74 11.39 -23.31
N ASP A 241 5.04 10.10 -23.27
CA ASP A 241 5.81 9.39 -24.27
C ASP A 241 5.09 8.08 -24.59
N GLU A 242 4.57 8.00 -25.80
CA GLU A 242 3.76 6.88 -26.27
C GLU A 242 4.50 5.54 -26.15
N LYS A 243 5.80 5.51 -26.46
CA LYS A 243 6.60 4.27 -26.35
C LYS A 243 6.68 3.76 -24.92
N THR A 244 6.90 4.67 -23.98
CA THR A 244 6.96 4.33 -22.55
C THR A 244 5.60 3.83 -22.05
N ILE A 245 4.49 4.48 -22.41
CA ILE A 245 3.14 4.06 -22.02
C ILE A 245 2.82 2.67 -22.60
N ASN A 246 3.12 2.45 -23.89
CA ASN A 246 2.93 1.14 -24.53
C ASN A 246 3.73 0.04 -23.80
N GLN A 247 4.99 0.30 -23.49
CA GLN A 247 5.83 -0.63 -22.74
C GLN A 247 5.23 -0.96 -21.36
N VAL A 248 4.72 0.05 -20.65
CA VAL A 248 4.07 -0.16 -19.32
C VAL A 248 2.84 -1.06 -19.47
N TYR A 249 2.00 -0.84 -20.47
CA TYR A 249 0.79 -1.63 -20.68
C TYR A 249 1.08 -3.08 -21.13
N GLU A 250 2.09 -3.28 -21.97
CA GLU A 250 2.47 -4.60 -22.47
C GLU A 250 3.23 -5.43 -21.44
N THR A 251 4.12 -4.80 -20.67
CA THR A 251 5.07 -5.53 -19.79
C THR A 251 4.81 -5.36 -18.30
N GLY A 252 3.95 -4.42 -17.90
CA GLY A 252 3.78 -3.98 -16.52
C GLY A 252 5.02 -3.26 -15.95
N ARG A 253 5.97 -2.84 -16.79
CA ARG A 253 7.24 -2.24 -16.36
C ARG A 253 7.57 -0.99 -17.17
N GLY A 254 7.93 0.08 -16.45
CA GLY A 254 8.36 1.33 -17.08
C GLY A 254 8.53 2.44 -16.06
N SER A 255 8.85 3.63 -16.53
CA SER A 255 9.02 4.83 -15.71
C SER A 255 8.32 6.00 -16.36
N ILE A 256 7.31 6.54 -15.70
CA ILE A 256 6.53 7.70 -16.17
C ILE A 256 7.09 8.94 -15.48
N LYS A 257 7.40 9.97 -16.28
CA LYS A 257 7.92 11.24 -15.78
C LYS A 257 6.77 12.19 -15.48
N LEU A 258 6.77 12.74 -14.26
CA LEU A 258 5.80 13.73 -13.82
C LEU A 258 6.47 15.09 -13.64
N ARG A 259 5.74 16.13 -13.98
CA ARG A 259 6.12 17.52 -13.74
C ARG A 259 5.14 18.15 -12.77
N ALA A 260 5.66 18.92 -11.83
CA ALA A 260 4.85 19.78 -10.95
C ALA A 260 4.04 20.79 -11.79
N LYS A 261 2.84 21.11 -11.32
CA LYS A 261 2.09 22.25 -11.82
C LYS A 261 2.55 23.48 -11.06
N TYR A 262 2.85 24.57 -11.77
CA TYR A 262 3.30 25.83 -11.17
C TYR A 262 2.73 27.01 -11.91
N GLU A 263 2.66 28.16 -11.23
CA GLU A 263 2.28 29.46 -11.77
C GLU A 263 3.32 30.52 -11.38
N TYR A 264 3.50 31.53 -12.21
CA TYR A 264 4.38 32.66 -11.89
C TYR A 264 3.52 33.86 -11.52
N ASP A 265 3.59 34.29 -10.24
CA ASP A 265 3.00 35.52 -9.79
C ASP A 265 3.96 36.71 -10.03
N LYS A 266 3.63 37.52 -11.06
CA LYS A 266 4.41 38.70 -11.41
C LYS A 266 4.38 39.79 -10.33
N SER A 267 3.31 39.86 -9.54
CA SER A 267 3.15 40.90 -8.52
C SER A 267 4.03 40.67 -7.30
N ALA A 268 4.13 39.41 -6.88
CA ALA A 268 4.96 38.97 -5.79
C ALA A 268 6.38 38.55 -6.25
N ASN A 269 6.61 38.46 -7.57
CA ASN A 269 7.83 37.92 -8.18
C ASN A 269 8.21 36.56 -7.62
N CYS A 270 7.23 35.66 -7.51
CA CYS A 270 7.41 34.31 -6.99
C CYS A 270 6.84 33.26 -7.94
N ILE A 271 7.28 32.00 -7.76
CA ILE A 271 6.75 30.83 -8.44
C ILE A 271 5.96 30.04 -7.43
N ASP A 272 4.65 29.95 -7.63
CA ASP A 272 3.76 29.13 -6.82
C ASP A 272 3.71 27.71 -7.36
N VAL A 273 4.18 26.74 -6.58
CA VAL A 273 4.12 25.33 -6.92
C VAL A 273 2.78 24.76 -6.43
N LEU A 274 1.87 24.50 -7.36
CA LEU A 274 0.47 24.10 -7.07
C LEU A 274 0.31 22.60 -6.84
N SER A 275 1.21 21.79 -7.39
CA SER A 275 1.20 20.34 -7.18
C SER A 275 2.61 19.77 -7.28
N ILE A 276 2.84 18.67 -6.56
CA ILE A 276 4.10 17.93 -6.61
C ILE A 276 3.81 16.45 -6.86
N PRO A 277 4.76 15.71 -7.48
CA PRO A 277 4.62 14.25 -7.63
C PRO A 277 4.47 13.55 -6.29
N SER A 278 3.60 12.54 -6.22
CA SER A 278 3.33 11.76 -5.01
C SER A 278 4.54 10.95 -4.48
N THR A 279 5.62 10.90 -5.25
CA THR A 279 6.87 10.22 -4.90
C THR A 279 7.84 11.07 -4.06
N THR A 280 7.47 12.32 -3.77
CA THR A 280 8.32 13.29 -3.03
C THR A 280 7.47 14.10 -2.04
N THR A 281 8.11 14.84 -1.16
CA THR A 281 7.47 15.77 -0.23
C THR A 281 8.00 17.18 -0.42
N CYS A 282 7.26 18.17 0.11
CA CYS A 282 7.66 19.59 0.05
C CYS A 282 9.07 19.79 0.61
N GLU A 283 9.36 19.21 1.76
CA GLU A 283 10.65 19.37 2.45
C GLU A 283 11.79 18.82 1.61
N VAL A 284 11.62 17.66 0.95
CA VAL A 284 12.65 17.08 0.05
C VAL A 284 12.93 17.99 -1.14
N ILE A 285 11.90 18.65 -1.68
CA ILE A 285 12.06 19.59 -2.79
C ILE A 285 12.81 20.83 -2.32
N ILE A 286 12.41 21.39 -1.18
CA ILE A 286 13.07 22.55 -0.57
C ILE A 286 14.55 22.25 -0.28
N GLU A 287 14.86 21.11 0.35
CA GLU A 287 16.24 20.65 0.60
C GLU A 287 17.05 20.59 -0.70
N LYS A 288 16.49 20.03 -1.78
CA LYS A 288 17.17 19.96 -3.09
C LYS A 288 17.41 21.33 -3.70
N ILE A 289 16.47 22.26 -3.60
CA ILE A 289 16.63 23.62 -4.11
C ILE A 289 17.72 24.34 -3.33
N ILE A 290 17.72 24.26 -1.99
CA ILE A 290 18.76 24.82 -1.14
C ILE A 290 20.15 24.30 -1.54
N ASP A 291 20.27 22.99 -1.79
CA ASP A 291 21.53 22.39 -2.21
C ASP A 291 21.98 22.89 -3.58
N LEU A 292 21.08 23.09 -4.53
CA LEU A 292 21.40 23.64 -5.85
C LEU A 292 21.85 25.11 -5.76
N VAL A 293 21.23 25.89 -4.89
CA VAL A 293 21.64 27.28 -4.60
C VAL A 293 23.03 27.31 -3.97
N LYS A 294 23.30 26.48 -2.95
CA LYS A 294 24.62 26.36 -2.32
C LYS A 294 25.72 25.93 -3.31
N GLN A 295 25.40 25.11 -4.27
CA GLN A 295 26.31 24.67 -5.34
C GLN A 295 26.52 25.75 -6.43
N GLY A 296 25.81 26.86 -6.37
CA GLY A 296 25.87 27.95 -7.36
C GLY A 296 25.20 27.58 -8.72
N LYS A 297 24.43 26.49 -8.78
CA LYS A 297 23.74 26.06 -10.00
C LYS A 297 22.47 26.85 -10.28
N VAL A 298 21.84 27.36 -9.25
CA VAL A 298 20.67 28.24 -9.31
C VAL A 298 20.97 29.45 -8.43
N LYS A 299 21.00 30.63 -9.02
CA LYS A 299 21.38 31.89 -8.33
C LYS A 299 20.21 32.86 -8.18
N GLU A 300 19.14 32.58 -8.92
CA GLU A 300 17.99 33.47 -9.09
C GLU A 300 16.97 33.32 -7.96
N ILE A 301 17.06 32.25 -7.17
CA ILE A 301 16.18 32.02 -6.03
C ILE A 301 16.80 32.64 -4.78
N SER A 302 16.09 33.60 -4.19
CA SER A 302 16.50 34.30 -2.99
C SER A 302 15.90 33.74 -1.71
N ASP A 303 14.69 33.17 -1.80
CA ASP A 303 13.95 32.59 -0.66
C ASP A 303 13.01 31.47 -1.13
N ILE A 304 12.63 30.58 -0.19
CA ILE A 304 11.73 29.44 -0.46
C ILE A 304 10.78 29.28 0.72
#